data_fb99f40ed9c804b2cb57b9f51925da7e
#
_entry.id   fb99f40ed9c804b2cb57b9f51925da7e
#
_cell.length_a   1.000
_cell.length_b   1.000
_cell.length_c   1.000
_cell.angle_alpha   90.00
_cell.angle_beta   90.00
_cell.angle_gamma   90.00
#
_symmetry.space_group_name_H-M   'P 1'
#
loop_
_entity.id
_entity.type
_entity.pdbx_description
1 polymer ?
#
loop_
_entity_poly.entity_id
_entity_poly.type
_entity_poly.pdbx_seq_one_letter_code
_entity_poly.pdbx_strand_id
1 'polypeptide(L)'
;MTPGAEQKPFIVDGTGQSLSYCELCARLVAAQPFRSVCHARGAAEIFYQVALALSRGRRLLLVDPELKPHEIEQLGVDRESPEENLAPFTLPDVASLLERCRTSEGFELELLTSGSTGLPKRVVHRFAGLTRFLRTSARHRDDVWGLCYNPTHIAGVQVFLQAFLNANTMIDLFGQSPATIQQRIVEHGVTHLSATPTFYRLLLAEVRQPLPQVRAVTLGGEASDPALHARLREIFPSARIANLYASTEAGTLFASDGDTFFPAEGIAKLIAIEQGTLRLHRSLLGEFQGAGDVSEWYDTGDKVEIVATEPLRFRFVGRDRDWINLGGEKVNPQEVEAQLVQFPGVTAARVFGRKNSVVGQILCAEVVTTGARDETALRDFLAARLHAIKVPRLITFVSALPSSRTGKLLRS
;
A
#
# COMPACT_ATOMS: atom_id res chain seq x y z
N MET A 1 -9.47 11.87 32.41
CA MET A 1 -10.01 11.65 31.04
C MET A 1 -10.51 12.97 30.52
N THR A 2 -10.05 13.44 29.38
CA THR A 2 -10.51 14.69 28.77
C THR A 2 -11.88 14.42 28.15
N PRO A 3 -12.95 15.22 28.46
CA PRO A 3 -14.32 14.96 28.00
C PRO A 3 -14.57 14.97 26.49
N GLY A 4 -13.53 15.12 25.68
CA GLY A 4 -13.66 15.20 24.22
C GLY A 4 -13.24 13.96 23.42
N ALA A 5 -12.68 12.93 24.06
CA ALA A 5 -12.11 11.79 23.33
C ALA A 5 -13.20 10.85 22.76
N GLU A 6 -14.35 10.76 23.39
CA GLU A 6 -15.44 9.85 23.00
C GLU A 6 -16.24 10.37 21.80
N GLN A 7 -16.31 11.69 21.60
CA GLN A 7 -16.97 12.31 20.44
C GLN A 7 -16.03 12.48 19.24
N LYS A 8 -14.74 12.15 19.40
CA LYS A 8 -13.76 12.22 18.31
C LYS A 8 -14.19 11.32 17.16
N PRO A 9 -14.16 11.78 15.91
CA PRO A 9 -14.42 10.92 14.78
C PRO A 9 -13.42 9.75 14.73
N PHE A 10 -13.93 8.54 14.59
CA PHE A 10 -13.17 7.37 14.24
C PHE A 10 -12.79 7.43 12.75
N ILE A 11 -13.80 7.65 11.89
CA ILE A 11 -13.62 7.82 10.46
C ILE A 11 -14.61 8.81 9.89
N VAL A 12 -14.15 9.63 8.94
CA VAL A 12 -14.99 10.43 8.03
C VAL A 12 -14.91 9.78 6.66
N ASP A 13 -16.02 9.24 6.18
CA ASP A 13 -16.08 8.49 4.93
C ASP A 13 -15.97 9.38 3.67
N GLY A 14 -15.93 8.78 2.49
CA GLY A 14 -15.80 9.48 1.21
C GLY A 14 -16.97 10.42 0.89
N THR A 15 -18.14 10.26 1.55
CA THR A 15 -19.31 11.14 1.42
C THR A 15 -19.31 12.31 2.42
N GLY A 16 -18.41 12.30 3.41
CA GLY A 16 -18.34 13.26 4.49
C GLY A 16 -19.12 12.84 5.75
N GLN A 17 -19.73 11.65 5.75
CA GLN A 17 -20.38 11.12 6.95
C GLN A 17 -19.32 10.67 7.96
N SER A 18 -19.57 10.97 9.24
CA SER A 18 -18.67 10.67 10.34
C SER A 18 -19.24 9.57 11.23
N LEU A 19 -18.39 8.62 11.60
CA LEU A 19 -18.63 7.66 12.68
C LEU A 19 -17.67 7.99 13.82
N SER A 20 -18.21 8.33 14.99
CA SER A 20 -17.40 8.62 16.19
C SER A 20 -16.92 7.34 16.88
N TYR A 21 -15.92 7.47 17.76
CA TYR A 21 -15.48 6.35 18.61
C TYR A 21 -16.57 5.88 19.58
N CYS A 22 -17.41 6.82 20.07
CA CYS A 22 -18.55 6.48 20.93
C CYS A 22 -19.56 5.59 20.19
N GLU A 23 -19.95 5.98 18.97
CA GLU A 23 -20.85 5.19 18.13
C GLU A 23 -20.24 3.84 17.74
N LEU A 24 -18.92 3.83 17.44
CA LEU A 24 -18.20 2.58 17.19
C LEU A 24 -18.29 1.65 18.41
N CYS A 25 -17.97 2.13 19.61
CA CYS A 25 -18.08 1.35 20.85
C CYS A 25 -19.51 0.83 21.07
N ALA A 26 -20.53 1.68 20.93
CA ALA A 26 -21.93 1.30 21.09
C ALA A 26 -22.32 0.17 20.12
N ARG A 27 -21.90 0.26 18.85
CA ARG A 27 -22.14 -0.79 17.86
C ARG A 27 -21.40 -2.10 18.21
N LEU A 28 -20.13 -2.03 18.63
CA LEU A 28 -19.31 -3.19 18.92
C LEU A 28 -19.80 -4.00 20.13
N VAL A 29 -20.34 -3.35 21.17
CA VAL A 29 -20.78 -4.02 22.40
C VAL A 29 -22.15 -4.68 22.26
N ALA A 30 -22.97 -4.27 21.33
CA ALA A 30 -24.30 -4.79 21.12
C ALA A 30 -24.27 -6.28 20.69
N ALA A 31 -25.35 -7.01 21.00
CA ALA A 31 -25.61 -8.29 20.35
C ALA A 31 -25.81 -8.06 18.85
N GLN A 32 -25.12 -8.82 18.03
CA GLN A 32 -25.19 -8.63 16.59
C GLN A 32 -24.75 -9.86 15.81
N PRO A 33 -25.24 -10.02 14.58
CA PRO A 33 -24.74 -11.03 13.68
C PRO A 33 -23.31 -10.70 13.24
N PHE A 34 -22.51 -11.75 13.06
CA PHE A 34 -21.15 -11.67 12.50
C PHE A 34 -21.01 -12.67 11.37
N ARG A 35 -20.40 -12.24 10.29
CA ARG A 35 -19.98 -13.10 9.18
C ARG A 35 -18.48 -13.05 9.03
N SER A 36 -17.87 -14.21 8.79
CA SER A 36 -16.42 -14.32 8.60
C SER A 36 -15.93 -13.79 7.24
N VAL A 37 -16.83 -13.33 6.38
CA VAL A 37 -16.53 -12.74 5.07
C VAL A 37 -17.11 -11.32 5.02
N CYS A 38 -16.25 -10.32 4.83
CA CYS A 38 -16.62 -8.94 4.61
C CYS A 38 -16.49 -8.60 3.13
N HIS A 39 -17.61 -8.34 2.47
CA HIS A 39 -17.69 -7.83 1.10
C HIS A 39 -18.48 -6.52 1.10
N ALA A 40 -18.07 -5.59 2.00
CA ALA A 40 -18.71 -4.30 2.15
C ALA A 40 -18.12 -3.27 1.20
N ARG A 41 -18.90 -2.24 0.89
CA ARG A 41 -18.43 -1.03 0.20
C ARG A 41 -18.22 0.08 1.22
N GLY A 42 -17.15 0.87 1.00
CA GLY A 42 -16.79 1.98 1.87
C GLY A 42 -15.91 1.59 3.06
N ALA A 43 -14.92 2.44 3.33
CA ALA A 43 -13.91 2.19 4.35
C ALA A 43 -14.50 2.11 5.77
N ALA A 44 -15.53 2.90 6.08
CA ALA A 44 -16.15 2.92 7.38
C ALA A 44 -16.73 1.56 7.78
N GLU A 45 -17.46 0.90 6.87
CA GLU A 45 -18.04 -0.42 7.15
C GLU A 45 -16.98 -1.52 7.18
N ILE A 46 -16.01 -1.49 6.23
CA ILE A 46 -14.90 -2.46 6.21
C ILE A 46 -14.14 -2.41 7.55
N PHE A 47 -13.77 -1.24 8.00
CA PHE A 47 -12.99 -1.08 9.24
C PHE A 47 -13.82 -1.32 10.50
N TYR A 48 -15.13 -1.07 10.45
CA TYR A 48 -16.03 -1.52 11.50
C TYR A 48 -15.99 -3.05 11.63
N GLN A 49 -16.08 -3.79 10.52
CA GLN A 49 -16.02 -5.26 10.53
C GLN A 49 -14.65 -5.78 11.02
N VAL A 50 -13.54 -5.10 10.64
CA VAL A 50 -12.21 -5.44 11.17
C VAL A 50 -12.14 -5.19 12.69
N ALA A 51 -12.65 -4.05 13.18
CA ALA A 51 -12.69 -3.75 14.61
C ALA A 51 -13.59 -4.75 15.37
N LEU A 52 -14.71 -5.15 14.79
CA LEU A 52 -15.61 -6.15 15.35
C LEU A 52 -14.89 -7.51 15.47
N ALA A 53 -14.30 -8.00 14.38
CA ALA A 53 -13.56 -9.25 14.38
C ALA A 53 -12.39 -9.22 15.38
N LEU A 54 -11.64 -8.11 15.42
CA LEU A 54 -10.52 -7.93 16.32
C LEU A 54 -10.98 -7.91 17.80
N SER A 55 -12.02 -7.15 18.14
CA SER A 55 -12.54 -7.07 19.51
C SER A 55 -13.16 -8.38 20.00
N ARG A 56 -13.52 -9.27 19.10
CA ARG A 56 -14.16 -10.57 19.37
C ARG A 56 -13.23 -11.78 19.20
N GLY A 57 -11.98 -11.56 18.76
CA GLY A 57 -11.04 -12.65 18.47
C GLY A 57 -11.56 -13.59 17.37
N ARG A 58 -12.08 -13.03 16.28
CA ARG A 58 -12.65 -13.79 15.16
C ARG A 58 -11.80 -13.71 13.92
N ARG A 59 -11.92 -14.72 13.05
CA ARG A 59 -11.35 -14.69 11.70
C ARG A 59 -12.25 -13.89 10.78
N LEU A 60 -11.65 -13.05 9.93
CA LEU A 60 -12.33 -12.23 8.94
C LEU A 60 -11.57 -12.26 7.61
N LEU A 61 -12.27 -12.60 6.53
CA LEU A 61 -11.79 -12.44 5.16
C LEU A 61 -12.29 -11.11 4.60
N LEU A 62 -11.37 -10.26 4.12
CA LEU A 62 -11.71 -9.06 3.37
C LEU A 62 -11.74 -9.37 1.87
N VAL A 63 -12.88 -9.10 1.25
CA VAL A 63 -13.10 -9.27 -0.19
C VAL A 63 -13.25 -7.90 -0.81
N ASP A 64 -12.44 -7.60 -1.83
CA ASP A 64 -12.55 -6.36 -2.59
C ASP A 64 -13.93 -6.27 -3.26
N PRO A 65 -14.73 -5.23 -2.98
CA PRO A 65 -16.08 -5.08 -3.52
C PRO A 65 -16.14 -4.94 -5.05
N GLU A 66 -15.00 -4.69 -5.70
CA GLU A 66 -14.89 -4.62 -7.15
C GLU A 66 -14.60 -5.98 -7.82
N LEU A 67 -14.35 -7.03 -7.03
CA LEU A 67 -14.23 -8.38 -7.57
C LEU A 67 -15.54 -8.81 -8.21
N LYS A 68 -15.44 -9.37 -9.43
CA LYS A 68 -16.60 -9.87 -10.15
C LYS A 68 -17.09 -11.19 -9.55
N PRO A 69 -18.38 -11.52 -9.69
CA PRO A 69 -18.94 -12.77 -9.14
C PRO A 69 -18.14 -14.01 -9.51
N HIS A 70 -17.69 -14.15 -10.76
CA HIS A 70 -16.91 -15.30 -11.21
C HIS A 70 -15.51 -15.37 -10.57
N GLU A 71 -14.88 -14.21 -10.28
CA GLU A 71 -13.59 -14.17 -9.57
C GLU A 71 -13.76 -14.64 -8.11
N ILE A 72 -14.86 -14.25 -7.48
CA ILE A 72 -15.19 -14.64 -6.10
C ILE A 72 -15.48 -16.14 -6.03
N GLU A 73 -16.21 -16.67 -7.01
CA GLU A 73 -16.51 -18.10 -7.13
C GLU A 73 -15.24 -18.94 -7.32
N GLN A 74 -14.34 -18.50 -8.22
CA GLN A 74 -13.04 -19.15 -8.45
C GLN A 74 -12.15 -19.16 -7.20
N LEU A 75 -12.32 -18.17 -6.32
CA LEU A 75 -11.63 -18.10 -5.03
C LEU A 75 -12.25 -19.04 -3.97
N GLY A 76 -13.38 -19.69 -4.28
CA GLY A 76 -14.13 -20.51 -3.32
C GLY A 76 -14.59 -19.70 -2.10
N VAL A 77 -14.93 -18.41 -2.30
CA VAL A 77 -15.42 -17.55 -1.23
C VAL A 77 -16.92 -17.69 -1.15
N ASP A 78 -17.40 -18.27 -0.05
CA ASP A 78 -18.81 -18.27 0.29
C ASP A 78 -19.21 -16.91 0.88
N ARG A 79 -19.90 -16.09 0.08
CA ARG A 79 -20.40 -14.76 0.48
C ARG A 79 -21.55 -14.84 1.48
N GLU A 80 -22.23 -15.99 1.54
CA GLU A 80 -23.31 -16.31 2.47
C GLU A 80 -22.79 -17.12 3.66
N SER A 81 -21.50 -16.91 4.02
CA SER A 81 -20.90 -17.61 5.17
C SER A 81 -21.85 -17.62 6.38
N PRO A 82 -21.87 -18.71 7.15
CA PRO A 82 -22.77 -18.84 8.29
C PRO A 82 -22.68 -17.63 9.21
N GLU A 83 -23.85 -17.17 9.65
CA GLU A 83 -23.95 -16.04 10.57
C GLU A 83 -23.84 -16.56 12.01
N GLU A 84 -22.91 -16.01 12.77
CA GLU A 84 -22.75 -16.24 14.20
C GLU A 84 -23.39 -15.08 14.96
N ASN A 85 -24.27 -15.37 15.93
CA ASN A 85 -24.80 -14.35 16.82
C ASN A 85 -23.83 -14.08 17.96
N LEU A 86 -23.17 -12.92 17.92
CA LEU A 86 -22.25 -12.48 18.97
C LEU A 86 -23.04 -11.99 20.20
N ALA A 87 -22.72 -12.55 21.38
CA ALA A 87 -23.28 -12.06 22.63
C ALA A 87 -22.81 -10.63 22.93
N PRO A 88 -23.64 -9.79 23.62
CA PRO A 88 -23.21 -8.47 24.02
C PRO A 88 -22.09 -8.56 25.07
N PHE A 89 -21.29 -7.49 25.15
CA PHE A 89 -20.30 -7.31 26.20
C PHE A 89 -20.25 -5.84 26.62
N THR A 90 -19.55 -5.50 27.68
CA THR A 90 -19.43 -4.12 28.17
C THR A 90 -18.05 -3.55 27.92
N LEU A 91 -18.02 -2.30 27.53
CA LEU A 91 -16.80 -1.47 27.45
C LEU A 91 -17.05 -0.17 28.19
N PRO A 92 -16.25 0.16 29.19
CA PRO A 92 -16.43 1.43 29.91
C PRO A 92 -16.03 2.64 29.06
N ASP A 93 -15.08 2.49 28.15
CA ASP A 93 -14.53 3.57 27.33
C ASP A 93 -13.72 3.06 26.12
N VAL A 94 -13.26 4.01 25.29
CA VAL A 94 -12.43 3.73 24.11
C VAL A 94 -11.09 3.09 24.49
N ALA A 95 -10.49 3.46 25.62
CA ALA A 95 -9.22 2.88 26.06
C ALA A 95 -9.37 1.38 26.33
N SER A 96 -10.48 0.98 26.95
CA SER A 96 -10.83 -0.42 27.19
C SER A 96 -11.07 -1.20 25.88
N LEU A 97 -11.66 -0.56 24.87
CA LEU A 97 -11.78 -1.15 23.53
C LEU A 97 -10.39 -1.42 22.93
N LEU A 98 -9.52 -0.42 22.94
CA LEU A 98 -8.19 -0.56 22.37
C LEU A 98 -7.35 -1.62 23.09
N GLU A 99 -7.44 -1.68 24.41
CA GLU A 99 -6.76 -2.72 25.19
C GLU A 99 -7.30 -4.11 24.88
N ARG A 100 -8.62 -4.26 24.80
CA ARG A 100 -9.24 -5.51 24.36
C ARG A 100 -8.76 -5.95 22.98
N CYS A 101 -8.62 -5.00 22.05
CA CYS A 101 -8.11 -5.28 20.71
C CYS A 101 -6.62 -5.70 20.73
N ARG A 102 -5.78 -5.07 21.57
CA ARG A 102 -4.36 -5.42 21.71
C ARG A 102 -4.14 -6.80 22.31
N THR A 103 -5.01 -7.21 23.20
CA THR A 103 -4.93 -8.50 23.90
C THR A 103 -5.81 -9.57 23.27
N SER A 104 -6.37 -9.30 22.08
CA SER A 104 -7.27 -10.21 21.41
C SER A 104 -6.57 -11.51 20.98
N GLU A 105 -7.01 -12.63 21.51
CA GLU A 105 -6.61 -13.94 21.06
C GLU A 105 -7.59 -14.47 20.00
N GLY A 106 -7.06 -15.24 19.05
CA GLY A 106 -7.86 -15.88 17.99
C GLY A 106 -8.23 -14.96 16.81
N PHE A 107 -7.85 -13.67 16.82
CA PHE A 107 -8.06 -12.82 15.66
C PHE A 107 -7.13 -13.21 14.50
N GLU A 108 -7.74 -13.46 13.35
CA GLU A 108 -7.06 -13.70 12.08
C GLU A 108 -7.69 -12.84 10.98
N LEU A 109 -6.86 -12.14 10.23
CA LEU A 109 -7.29 -11.38 9.06
C LEU A 109 -6.79 -12.04 7.79
N GLU A 110 -7.72 -12.41 6.93
CA GLU A 110 -7.43 -13.00 5.64
C GLU A 110 -7.58 -11.95 4.55
N LEU A 111 -6.53 -11.81 3.74
CA LEU A 111 -6.43 -10.85 2.66
C LEU A 111 -6.21 -11.56 1.32
N LEU A 112 -6.72 -10.97 0.26
CA LEU A 112 -6.53 -11.44 -1.11
C LEU A 112 -5.40 -10.66 -1.77
N THR A 113 -4.46 -11.37 -2.41
CA THR A 113 -3.38 -10.76 -3.20
C THR A 113 -3.63 -10.95 -4.67
N SER A 114 -3.18 -10.02 -5.49
CA SER A 114 -3.10 -10.23 -6.94
C SER A 114 -2.02 -11.29 -7.21
N GLY A 115 -2.42 -12.54 -7.37
CA GLY A 115 -1.51 -13.64 -7.68
C GLY A 115 -0.80 -13.43 -9.02
N SER A 116 0.49 -13.80 -9.10
CA SER A 116 1.26 -13.80 -10.36
C SER A 116 0.72 -14.79 -11.41
N THR A 117 -0.15 -15.70 -10.99
CA THR A 117 -0.78 -16.74 -11.82
C THR A 117 -2.20 -16.40 -12.27
N GLY A 118 -2.67 -15.16 -12.01
CA GLY A 118 -3.99 -14.67 -12.39
C GLY A 118 -5.07 -14.81 -11.32
N LEU A 119 -5.03 -15.83 -10.46
CA LEU A 119 -5.96 -15.96 -9.33
C LEU A 119 -5.35 -15.34 -8.06
N PRO A 120 -6.11 -14.54 -7.30
CA PRO A 120 -5.65 -14.00 -6.03
C PRO A 120 -5.30 -15.14 -5.05
N LYS A 121 -4.21 -14.95 -4.30
CA LYS A 121 -3.85 -15.85 -3.20
C LYS A 121 -4.44 -15.32 -1.89
N ARG A 122 -4.79 -16.23 -1.00
CA ARG A 122 -5.23 -15.89 0.36
C ARG A 122 -4.03 -15.87 1.29
N VAL A 123 -3.90 -14.80 2.07
CA VAL A 123 -2.87 -14.66 3.10
C VAL A 123 -3.54 -14.36 4.43
N VAL A 124 -3.29 -15.18 5.42
CA VAL A 124 -3.84 -15.06 6.77
C VAL A 124 -2.82 -14.42 7.69
N HIS A 125 -3.19 -13.33 8.31
CA HIS A 125 -2.35 -12.62 9.28
C HIS A 125 -2.98 -12.69 10.67
N ARG A 126 -2.13 -12.91 11.66
CA ARG A 126 -2.46 -12.69 13.07
C ARG A 126 -2.16 -11.25 13.47
N PHE A 127 -2.79 -10.79 14.52
CA PHE A 127 -2.64 -9.42 15.03
C PHE A 127 -1.17 -8.99 15.18
N ALA A 128 -0.33 -9.83 15.79
CA ALA A 128 1.09 -9.55 15.97
C ALA A 128 1.85 -9.29 14.65
N GLY A 129 1.53 -10.01 13.57
CA GLY A 129 2.12 -9.80 12.25
C GLY A 129 1.72 -8.47 11.63
N LEU A 130 0.42 -8.10 11.74
CA LEU A 130 -0.11 -6.85 11.21
C LEU A 130 0.41 -5.61 11.94
N THR A 131 0.69 -5.73 13.24
CA THR A 131 1.03 -4.60 14.13
C THR A 131 2.51 -4.50 14.48
N ARG A 132 3.35 -5.39 13.96
CA ARG A 132 4.78 -5.53 14.29
C ARG A 132 5.55 -4.21 14.32
N PHE A 133 5.24 -3.27 13.43
CA PHE A 133 5.94 -1.99 13.29
C PHE A 133 5.05 -0.77 13.55
N LEU A 134 3.85 -0.99 14.04
CA LEU A 134 2.99 0.12 14.42
C LEU A 134 3.54 0.83 15.66
N ARG A 135 3.39 2.13 15.67
CA ARG A 135 3.85 2.98 16.77
C ARG A 135 2.66 3.50 17.54
N THR A 136 2.53 3.06 18.78
CA THR A 136 1.48 3.53 19.69
C THR A 136 2.12 4.30 20.84
N SER A 137 1.73 5.56 20.99
CA SER A 137 2.18 6.39 22.11
C SER A 137 1.32 7.65 22.25
N ALA A 138 1.36 8.29 23.41
CA ALA A 138 0.61 9.51 23.67
C ALA A 138 0.92 10.66 22.68
N ARG A 139 2.13 10.70 22.12
CA ARG A 139 2.53 11.73 21.13
C ARG A 139 1.80 11.61 19.79
N HIS A 140 1.21 10.45 19.50
CA HIS A 140 0.44 10.20 18.29
C HIS A 140 -1.06 10.45 18.46
N ARG A 141 -1.51 10.91 19.63
CA ARG A 141 -2.93 11.08 19.95
C ARG A 141 -3.67 12.03 19.00
N ASP A 142 -2.99 13.08 18.53
CA ASP A 142 -3.59 14.14 17.71
C ASP A 142 -3.26 13.97 16.21
N ASP A 143 -2.79 12.80 15.80
CA ASP A 143 -2.58 12.52 14.40
C ASP A 143 -3.92 12.31 13.70
N VAL A 144 -4.03 12.85 12.48
CA VAL A 144 -5.17 12.65 11.58
C VAL A 144 -4.66 11.97 10.32
N TRP A 145 -5.19 10.80 10.03
CA TRP A 145 -4.71 9.95 8.94
C TRP A 145 -5.58 10.06 7.70
N GLY A 146 -4.98 10.34 6.54
CA GLY A 146 -5.63 10.19 5.25
C GLY A 146 -5.47 8.75 4.75
N LEU A 147 -6.59 8.05 4.53
CA LEU A 147 -6.62 6.72 3.93
C LEU A 147 -6.60 6.85 2.42
N CYS A 148 -5.45 6.56 1.79
CA CYS A 148 -5.27 6.64 0.34
C CYS A 148 -5.16 5.26 -0.33
N TYR A 149 -5.12 4.19 0.45
CA TYR A 149 -5.11 2.81 -0.05
C TYR A 149 -6.51 2.20 -0.06
N ASN A 150 -6.69 1.20 -0.91
CA ASN A 150 -7.87 0.35 -0.84
C ASN A 150 -7.99 -0.28 0.56
N PRO A 151 -9.13 -0.13 1.26
CA PRO A 151 -9.30 -0.58 2.64
C PRO A 151 -9.26 -2.11 2.81
N THR A 152 -9.45 -2.89 1.74
CA THR A 152 -9.37 -4.35 1.78
C THR A 152 -7.96 -4.90 1.59
N HIS A 153 -6.96 -4.04 1.34
CA HIS A 153 -5.57 -4.44 1.13
C HIS A 153 -4.71 -4.22 2.38
N ILE A 154 -3.62 -4.97 2.47
CA ILE A 154 -2.69 -4.93 3.61
C ILE A 154 -2.27 -3.50 3.99
N ALA A 155 -1.97 -2.66 3.00
CA ALA A 155 -1.54 -1.28 3.26
C ALA A 155 -2.67 -0.44 3.88
N GLY A 156 -3.91 -0.55 3.37
CA GLY A 156 -5.08 0.11 3.95
C GLY A 156 -5.37 -0.36 5.37
N VAL A 157 -5.30 -1.68 5.60
CA VAL A 157 -5.45 -2.28 6.93
C VAL A 157 -4.38 -1.79 7.91
N GLN A 158 -3.12 -1.69 7.48
CA GLN A 158 -2.04 -1.22 8.35
C GLN A 158 -2.18 0.27 8.69
N VAL A 159 -2.63 1.11 7.75
CA VAL A 159 -2.99 2.51 8.04
C VAL A 159 -4.14 2.58 9.03
N PHE A 160 -5.18 1.77 8.82
CA PHE A 160 -6.29 1.66 9.77
C PHE A 160 -5.81 1.27 11.17
N LEU A 161 -5.04 0.19 11.31
CA LEU A 161 -4.56 -0.26 12.62
C LEU A 161 -3.66 0.77 13.30
N GLN A 162 -2.81 1.49 12.53
CA GLN A 162 -1.99 2.57 13.05
C GLN A 162 -2.85 3.71 13.62
N ALA A 163 -3.87 4.12 12.90
CA ALA A 163 -4.80 5.16 13.35
C ALA A 163 -5.66 4.68 14.52
N PHE A 164 -6.30 3.52 14.39
CA PHE A 164 -7.22 2.95 15.35
C PHE A 164 -6.59 2.72 16.73
N LEU A 165 -5.41 2.08 16.77
CA LEU A 165 -4.73 1.77 18.03
C LEU A 165 -4.17 3.00 18.77
N ASN A 166 -4.16 4.18 18.11
CA ASN A 166 -3.84 5.47 18.73
C ASN A 166 -5.10 6.33 18.99
N ALA A 167 -6.30 5.80 18.76
CA ALA A 167 -7.56 6.55 18.79
C ALA A 167 -7.53 7.80 17.89
N ASN A 168 -6.93 7.68 16.71
CA ASN A 168 -6.85 8.76 15.74
C ASN A 168 -8.08 8.84 14.85
N THR A 169 -8.32 10.01 14.28
CA THR A 169 -9.31 10.21 13.21
C THR A 169 -8.73 9.77 11.89
N MET A 170 -9.53 9.07 11.09
CA MET A 170 -9.20 8.69 9.73
C MET A 170 -10.12 9.38 8.73
N ILE A 171 -9.55 9.93 7.67
CA ILE A 171 -10.27 10.58 6.58
C ILE A 171 -10.15 9.70 5.33
N ASP A 172 -11.27 9.21 4.82
CA ASP A 172 -11.28 8.40 3.61
C ASP A 172 -11.03 9.26 2.37
N LEU A 173 -9.86 9.10 1.78
CA LEU A 173 -9.39 9.76 0.56
C LEU A 173 -9.28 8.79 -0.62
N PHE A 174 -9.56 7.50 -0.39
CA PHE A 174 -9.44 6.49 -1.43
C PHE A 174 -10.47 6.71 -2.54
N GLY A 175 -10.01 6.69 -3.79
CA GLY A 175 -10.89 6.89 -4.97
C GLY A 175 -11.42 8.31 -5.17
N GLN A 176 -11.00 9.28 -4.36
CA GLN A 176 -11.41 10.68 -4.50
C GLN A 176 -10.57 11.40 -5.58
N SER A 177 -11.13 12.47 -6.16
CA SER A 177 -10.39 13.34 -7.07
C SER A 177 -9.27 14.10 -6.35
N PRO A 178 -8.17 14.47 -7.02
CA PRO A 178 -7.10 15.28 -6.42
C PRO A 178 -7.59 16.58 -5.78
N ALA A 179 -8.56 17.26 -6.39
CA ALA A 179 -9.16 18.47 -5.85
C ALA A 179 -9.92 18.20 -4.53
N THR A 180 -10.71 17.12 -4.48
CA THR A 180 -11.41 16.68 -3.27
C THR A 180 -10.43 16.28 -2.18
N ILE A 181 -9.35 15.55 -2.54
CA ILE A 181 -8.30 15.15 -1.61
C ILE A 181 -7.66 16.39 -0.98
N GLN A 182 -7.26 17.39 -1.77
CA GLN A 182 -6.69 18.63 -1.27
C GLN A 182 -7.64 19.34 -0.31
N GLN A 183 -8.91 19.50 -0.70
CA GLN A 183 -9.95 20.11 0.15
C GLN A 183 -10.06 19.38 1.49
N ARG A 184 -10.19 18.07 1.49
CA ARG A 184 -10.36 17.26 2.70
C ARG A 184 -9.12 17.26 3.60
N ILE A 185 -7.91 17.30 3.01
CA ILE A 185 -6.67 17.47 3.80
C ILE A 185 -6.71 18.77 4.60
N VAL A 186 -7.14 19.87 3.97
CA VAL A 186 -7.23 21.18 4.63
C VAL A 186 -8.37 21.20 5.65
N GLU A 187 -9.57 20.78 5.26
CA GLU A 187 -10.79 20.83 6.07
C GLU A 187 -10.67 20.02 7.37
N HIS A 188 -10.08 18.83 7.29
CA HIS A 188 -9.96 17.92 8.42
C HIS A 188 -8.59 17.95 9.10
N GLY A 189 -7.67 18.83 8.65
CA GLY A 189 -6.34 18.94 9.25
C GLY A 189 -5.53 17.66 9.16
N VAL A 190 -5.57 16.95 8.02
CA VAL A 190 -4.83 15.69 7.83
C VAL A 190 -3.34 15.92 8.03
N THR A 191 -2.74 15.13 8.91
CA THR A 191 -1.32 15.24 9.31
C THR A 191 -0.44 14.13 8.74
N HIS A 192 -1.03 13.00 8.40
CA HIS A 192 -0.33 11.80 7.95
C HIS A 192 -0.97 11.25 6.67
N LEU A 193 -0.16 11.03 5.66
CA LEU A 193 -0.56 10.41 4.40
C LEU A 193 0.30 9.18 4.12
N SER A 194 -0.35 8.09 3.70
CA SER A 194 0.34 6.89 3.25
C SER A 194 -0.30 6.42 1.95
N ALA A 195 0.48 6.38 0.87
CA ALA A 195 -0.04 6.06 -0.46
C ALA A 195 1.02 5.44 -1.38
N THR A 196 0.60 5.01 -2.57
CA THR A 196 1.54 4.58 -3.61
C THR A 196 2.23 5.78 -4.26
N PRO A 197 3.46 5.63 -4.80
CA PRO A 197 4.07 6.63 -5.66
C PRO A 197 3.17 7.11 -6.80
N THR A 198 2.41 6.20 -7.42
CA THR A 198 1.43 6.54 -8.45
C THR A 198 0.35 7.48 -7.95
N PHE A 199 -0.22 7.24 -6.76
CA PHE A 199 -1.18 8.14 -6.14
C PHE A 199 -0.61 9.55 -5.97
N TYR A 200 0.62 9.66 -5.44
CA TYR A 200 1.24 10.97 -5.25
C TYR A 200 1.54 11.68 -6.58
N ARG A 201 1.97 10.98 -7.62
CA ARG A 201 2.15 11.60 -8.94
C ARG A 201 0.85 12.20 -9.48
N LEU A 202 -0.29 11.48 -9.34
CA LEU A 202 -1.60 11.99 -9.74
C LEU A 202 -2.02 13.19 -8.90
N LEU A 203 -1.86 13.12 -7.59
CA LEU A 203 -2.17 14.23 -6.68
C LEU A 203 -1.36 15.47 -7.03
N LEU A 204 -0.04 15.35 -7.19
CA LEU A 204 0.88 16.44 -7.50
C LEU A 204 0.73 17.01 -8.91
N ALA A 205 0.04 16.31 -9.81
CA ALA A 205 -0.30 16.86 -11.12
C ALA A 205 -1.28 18.03 -11.02
N GLU A 206 -2.17 18.04 -10.02
CA GLU A 206 -3.22 19.05 -9.85
C GLU A 206 -2.98 19.97 -8.64
N VAL A 207 -2.48 19.44 -7.52
CA VAL A 207 -2.19 20.22 -6.30
C VAL A 207 -0.94 21.07 -6.51
N ARG A 208 -1.10 22.40 -6.34
CA ARG A 208 -0.01 23.39 -6.53
C ARG A 208 0.34 24.14 -5.24
N GLN A 209 -0.56 24.19 -4.29
CA GLN A 209 -0.36 24.93 -3.06
C GLN A 209 0.24 24.05 -1.98
N PRO A 210 1.19 24.57 -1.19
CA PRO A 210 1.74 23.83 -0.06
C PRO A 210 0.67 23.45 0.98
N LEU A 211 0.84 22.27 1.56
CA LEU A 211 -0.01 21.72 2.62
C LEU A 211 0.85 21.46 3.87
N PRO A 212 1.26 22.52 4.60
CA PRO A 212 2.22 22.44 5.69
C PRO A 212 1.71 21.70 6.94
N GLN A 213 0.40 21.48 7.07
CA GLN A 213 -0.19 20.70 8.16
C GLN A 213 0.15 19.21 8.07
N VAL A 214 0.52 18.71 6.88
CA VAL A 214 0.96 17.32 6.71
C VAL A 214 2.38 17.18 7.25
N ARG A 215 2.55 16.33 8.26
CA ARG A 215 3.80 16.09 8.99
C ARG A 215 4.52 14.80 8.59
N ALA A 216 3.79 13.87 7.98
CA ALA A 216 4.37 12.61 7.49
C ALA A 216 3.74 12.19 6.17
N VAL A 217 4.60 11.82 5.24
CA VAL A 217 4.25 11.25 3.93
C VAL A 217 5.03 9.94 3.79
N THR A 218 4.31 8.83 3.66
CA THR A 218 4.92 7.54 3.38
C THR A 218 4.53 7.04 2.00
N LEU A 219 5.50 6.49 1.29
CA LEU A 219 5.32 5.85 -0.01
C LEU A 219 5.50 4.34 0.15
N GLY A 220 4.64 3.54 -0.48
CA GLY A 220 4.77 2.10 -0.40
C GLY A 220 4.12 1.38 -1.59
N GLY A 221 4.52 0.12 -1.77
CA GLY A 221 3.95 -0.77 -2.78
C GLY A 221 4.50 -0.63 -4.18
N GLU A 222 5.26 0.43 -4.49
CA GLU A 222 5.92 0.68 -5.77
C GLU A 222 7.28 1.33 -5.54
N ALA A 223 8.15 1.29 -6.57
CA ALA A 223 9.37 2.08 -6.58
C ALA A 223 9.07 3.58 -6.69
N SER A 224 9.78 4.39 -5.94
CA SER A 224 9.75 5.85 -6.06
C SER A 224 11.09 6.39 -6.57
N ASP A 225 11.07 7.62 -7.04
CA ASP A 225 12.23 8.27 -7.62
C ASP A 225 12.53 9.62 -6.95
N PRO A 226 13.79 10.16 -7.09
CA PRO A 226 14.18 11.41 -6.48
C PRO A 226 13.36 12.63 -6.93
N ALA A 227 12.86 12.63 -8.18
CA ALA A 227 12.05 13.74 -8.70
C ALA A 227 10.69 13.80 -7.98
N LEU A 228 10.06 12.65 -7.75
CA LEU A 228 8.84 12.58 -6.95
C LEU A 228 9.10 13.09 -5.52
N HIS A 229 10.20 12.69 -4.90
CA HIS A 229 10.57 13.14 -3.54
C HIS A 229 10.77 14.65 -3.48
N ALA A 230 11.41 15.26 -4.49
CA ALA A 230 11.59 16.71 -4.58
C ALA A 230 10.22 17.42 -4.63
N ARG A 231 9.32 16.95 -5.49
CA ARG A 231 7.97 17.51 -5.63
C ARG A 231 7.14 17.34 -4.35
N LEU A 232 7.25 16.20 -3.65
CA LEU A 232 6.59 16.00 -2.37
C LEU A 232 7.07 17.01 -1.32
N ARG A 233 8.36 17.37 -1.28
CA ARG A 233 8.88 18.41 -0.35
C ARG A 233 8.35 19.80 -0.64
N GLU A 234 8.06 20.12 -1.91
CA GLU A 234 7.46 21.40 -2.29
C GLU A 234 6.01 21.51 -1.75
N ILE A 235 5.23 20.46 -1.89
CA ILE A 235 3.81 20.44 -1.49
C ILE A 235 3.63 20.16 0.01
N PHE A 236 4.48 19.33 0.59
CA PHE A 236 4.44 18.94 2.01
C PHE A 236 5.72 19.39 2.73
N PRO A 237 5.97 20.72 2.87
CA PRO A 237 7.27 21.23 3.34
C PRO A 237 7.63 20.84 4.77
N SER A 238 6.61 20.52 5.61
CA SER A 238 6.81 20.08 6.99
C SER A 238 6.89 18.57 7.14
N ALA A 239 6.70 17.82 6.05
CA ALA A 239 6.57 16.38 6.13
C ALA A 239 7.92 15.65 6.18
N ARG A 240 8.02 14.68 7.09
CA ARG A 240 9.00 13.61 6.93
C ARG A 240 8.54 12.68 5.83
N ILE A 241 9.35 12.52 4.79
CA ILE A 241 9.05 11.63 3.66
C ILE A 241 9.87 10.36 3.82
N ALA A 242 9.22 9.19 3.72
CA ALA A 242 9.87 7.88 3.81
C ALA A 242 9.23 6.88 2.83
N ASN A 243 10.08 6.05 2.21
CA ASN A 243 9.59 4.86 1.51
C ASN A 243 9.47 3.70 2.49
N LEU A 244 8.42 2.91 2.32
CA LEU A 244 8.20 1.67 3.05
C LEU A 244 8.16 0.50 2.07
N TYR A 245 8.89 -0.54 2.36
CA TYR A 245 8.70 -1.81 1.69
C TYR A 245 7.71 -2.65 2.49
N ALA A 246 6.66 -3.06 1.82
CA ALA A 246 5.65 -3.95 2.34
C ALA A 246 5.18 -4.92 1.26
N SER A 247 4.83 -6.12 1.67
CA SER A 247 4.13 -7.09 0.81
C SER A 247 2.90 -7.62 1.52
N THR A 248 1.95 -8.20 0.77
CA THR A 248 0.78 -8.81 1.42
C THR A 248 1.19 -10.00 2.28
N GLU A 249 2.23 -10.72 1.90
CA GLU A 249 2.74 -11.90 2.61
C GLU A 249 3.35 -11.56 3.97
N ALA A 250 3.98 -10.38 4.11
CA ALA A 250 4.79 -10.06 5.31
C ALA A 250 4.37 -8.77 6.03
N GLY A 251 3.51 -7.95 5.43
CA GLY A 251 3.25 -6.59 5.88
C GLY A 251 4.45 -5.66 5.66
N THR A 252 4.52 -4.57 6.38
CA THR A 252 5.65 -3.62 6.33
C THR A 252 6.88 -4.22 7.01
N LEU A 253 8.06 -4.13 6.35
CA LEU A 253 9.32 -4.69 6.84
C LEU A 253 10.47 -3.69 6.89
N PHE A 254 10.56 -2.79 5.92
CA PHE A 254 11.68 -1.87 5.78
C PHE A 254 11.20 -0.44 5.65
N ALA A 255 12.00 0.47 6.17
CA ALA A 255 11.90 1.89 5.88
C ALA A 255 13.14 2.34 5.10
N SER A 256 13.04 3.46 4.40
CA SER A 256 14.18 4.02 3.68
C SER A 256 14.64 5.35 4.28
N ASP A 257 15.92 5.63 4.00
CA ASP A 257 16.52 6.95 4.05
C ASP A 257 16.96 7.27 2.62
N GLY A 258 16.20 8.13 1.94
CA GLY A 258 16.33 8.31 0.49
C GLY A 258 15.93 7.04 -0.29
N ASP A 259 16.88 6.49 -1.07
CA ASP A 259 16.74 5.27 -1.86
C ASP A 259 17.27 4.00 -1.17
N THR A 260 17.84 4.16 0.01
CA THR A 260 18.49 3.09 0.77
C THR A 260 17.59 2.58 1.87
N PHE A 261 17.26 1.31 1.82
CA PHE A 261 16.40 0.63 2.78
C PHE A 261 17.20 -0.04 3.89
N PHE A 262 16.59 -0.12 5.07
CA PHE A 262 17.14 -0.80 6.23
C PHE A 262 16.04 -1.57 6.97
N PRO A 263 16.37 -2.72 7.57
CA PRO A 263 15.43 -3.47 8.39
C PRO A 263 14.98 -2.65 9.60
N ALA A 264 13.73 -2.84 9.99
CA ALA A 264 13.29 -2.34 11.28
C ALA A 264 14.04 -3.06 12.41
N GLU A 265 14.07 -2.44 13.58
CA GLU A 265 14.74 -3.01 14.75
C GLU A 265 14.19 -4.40 15.09
N GLY A 266 15.09 -5.31 15.42
CA GLY A 266 14.75 -6.68 15.83
C GLY A 266 14.57 -7.70 14.71
N ILE A 267 14.44 -7.28 13.42
CA ILE A 267 14.26 -8.24 12.32
C ILE A 267 15.48 -8.44 11.42
N ALA A 268 16.59 -7.74 11.65
CA ALA A 268 17.77 -7.83 10.78
C ALA A 268 18.27 -9.28 10.59
N LYS A 269 18.23 -10.11 11.63
CA LYS A 269 18.61 -11.53 11.60
C LYS A 269 17.61 -12.43 10.86
N LEU A 270 16.41 -11.91 10.57
CA LEU A 270 15.34 -12.59 9.85
C LEU A 270 15.31 -12.19 8.36
N ILE A 271 16.36 -11.49 7.90
CA ILE A 271 16.55 -11.03 6.54
C ILE A 271 17.85 -11.63 6.00
N ALA A 272 17.78 -12.21 4.83
CA ALA A 272 18.96 -12.67 4.09
C ALA A 272 18.96 -12.10 2.68
N ILE A 273 20.15 -11.91 2.11
CA ILE A 273 20.34 -11.53 0.70
C ILE A 273 21.25 -12.59 0.10
N GLU A 274 20.68 -13.40 -0.79
CA GLU A 274 21.42 -14.47 -1.48
C GLU A 274 21.38 -14.23 -2.98
N GLN A 275 22.56 -14.21 -3.61
CA GLN A 275 22.70 -13.95 -5.06
C GLN A 275 21.93 -12.68 -5.51
N GLY A 276 21.96 -11.64 -4.66
CA GLY A 276 21.24 -10.39 -4.91
C GLY A 276 19.72 -10.48 -4.76
N THR A 277 19.17 -11.57 -4.26
CA THR A 277 17.74 -11.74 -4.00
C THR A 277 17.45 -11.60 -2.51
N LEU A 278 16.42 -10.79 -2.19
CA LEU A 278 15.93 -10.61 -0.84
C LEU A 278 15.17 -11.86 -0.39
N ARG A 279 15.55 -12.40 0.78
CA ARG A 279 14.87 -13.52 1.43
C ARG A 279 14.40 -13.15 2.83
N LEU A 280 13.24 -13.64 3.18
CA LEU A 280 12.59 -13.39 4.46
C LEU A 280 12.47 -14.71 5.23
N HIS A 281 12.85 -14.68 6.51
CA HIS A 281 12.59 -15.81 7.38
C HIS A 281 11.08 -16.04 7.53
N ARG A 282 10.63 -17.31 7.53
CA ARG A 282 9.20 -17.68 7.56
C ARG A 282 8.40 -17.06 8.71
N SER A 283 9.04 -16.76 9.84
CA SER A 283 8.37 -16.12 10.98
C SER A 283 7.88 -14.69 10.73
N LEU A 284 8.33 -14.07 9.65
CA LEU A 284 7.87 -12.75 9.23
C LEU A 284 6.59 -12.80 8.40
N LEU A 285 6.22 -13.98 7.89
CA LEU A 285 5.16 -14.17 6.92
C LEU A 285 3.81 -14.46 7.58
N GLY A 286 2.72 -14.07 6.93
CA GLY A 286 1.41 -14.64 7.15
C GLY A 286 1.34 -16.09 6.63
N GLU A 287 0.26 -16.76 6.94
CA GLU A 287 -0.01 -18.12 6.45
C GLU A 287 -0.68 -18.04 5.06
N PHE A 288 -0.15 -18.71 4.05
CA PHE A 288 -0.74 -18.76 2.71
C PHE A 288 -0.48 -20.12 2.03
N GLN A 289 -1.27 -20.44 1.02
CA GLN A 289 -1.11 -21.69 0.26
C GLN A 289 0.28 -21.72 -0.41
N GLY A 290 1.07 -22.74 -0.13
CA GLY A 290 2.47 -22.84 -0.51
C GLY A 290 3.47 -22.34 0.55
N ALA A 291 3.02 -21.68 1.63
CA ALA A 291 3.91 -21.32 2.74
C ALA A 291 4.41 -22.54 3.53
N GLY A 292 3.65 -23.65 3.51
CA GLY A 292 4.04 -24.91 4.15
C GLY A 292 5.24 -25.60 3.46
N ASP A 293 5.42 -25.37 2.16
CA ASP A 293 6.52 -25.86 1.35
C ASP A 293 7.76 -24.94 1.40
N VAL A 294 7.61 -23.74 1.99
CA VAL A 294 8.71 -22.80 2.17
C VAL A 294 9.63 -23.39 3.24
N SER A 295 10.89 -23.62 2.85
CA SER A 295 11.99 -23.86 3.77
C SER A 295 12.03 -22.72 4.82
N GLU A 296 13.00 -22.71 5.68
CA GLU A 296 13.18 -21.61 6.68
C GLU A 296 13.13 -20.21 6.04
N TRP A 297 13.49 -20.07 4.75
CA TRP A 297 13.62 -18.81 4.03
C TRP A 297 12.70 -18.72 2.81
N TYR A 298 11.92 -17.67 2.74
CA TYR A 298 11.04 -17.33 1.62
C TYR A 298 11.75 -16.42 0.62
N ASP A 299 11.77 -16.80 -0.63
CA ASP A 299 12.28 -16.00 -1.74
C ASP A 299 11.21 -15.00 -2.19
N THR A 300 11.49 -13.70 -2.02
CA THR A 300 10.54 -12.64 -2.41
C THR A 300 10.50 -12.39 -3.92
N GLY A 301 11.52 -12.82 -4.65
CA GLY A 301 11.78 -12.47 -6.05
C GLY A 301 12.23 -11.01 -6.24
N ASP A 302 12.40 -10.25 -5.15
CA ASP A 302 12.91 -8.88 -5.22
C ASP A 302 14.44 -8.88 -5.25
N LYS A 303 15.02 -8.24 -6.27
CA LYS A 303 16.45 -8.05 -6.39
C LYS A 303 16.90 -6.80 -5.65
N VAL A 304 18.01 -6.93 -4.94
CA VAL A 304 18.60 -5.86 -4.13
C VAL A 304 20.11 -5.79 -4.31
N GLU A 305 20.64 -4.59 -4.17
CA GLU A 305 22.08 -4.29 -4.10
C GLU A 305 22.43 -3.91 -2.68
N ILE A 306 23.43 -4.58 -2.09
CA ILE A 306 23.90 -4.27 -0.73
C ILE A 306 24.72 -2.99 -0.79
N VAL A 307 24.34 -2.01 0.03
CA VAL A 307 25.05 -0.74 0.19
C VAL A 307 25.98 -0.78 1.40
N ALA A 308 25.55 -1.45 2.48
CA ALA A 308 26.33 -1.67 3.69
C ALA A 308 25.85 -2.95 4.38
N THR A 309 26.77 -3.65 5.08
CA THR A 309 26.45 -4.89 5.79
C THR A 309 26.20 -4.66 7.29
N GLU A 310 26.83 -3.67 7.90
CA GLU A 310 26.74 -3.35 9.33
C GLU A 310 26.58 -1.83 9.56
N PRO A 311 25.36 -1.36 9.85
CA PRO A 311 24.09 -2.07 9.77
C PRO A 311 23.70 -2.40 8.31
N LEU A 312 22.93 -3.48 8.11
CA LEU A 312 22.46 -3.87 6.79
C LEU A 312 21.68 -2.74 6.12
N ARG A 313 22.17 -2.34 4.93
CA ARG A 313 21.54 -1.36 4.05
C ARG A 313 21.59 -1.85 2.61
N PHE A 314 20.50 -1.67 1.88
CA PHE A 314 20.40 -2.14 0.50
C PHE A 314 19.45 -1.25 -0.33
N ARG A 315 19.54 -1.36 -1.66
CA ARG A 315 18.62 -0.75 -2.62
C ARG A 315 17.86 -1.83 -3.35
N PHE A 316 16.59 -1.56 -3.65
CA PHE A 316 15.84 -2.41 -4.58
C PHE A 316 16.25 -2.07 -6.01
N VAL A 317 16.56 -3.11 -6.80
CA VAL A 317 16.92 -2.98 -8.22
C VAL A 317 15.84 -3.56 -9.14
N GLY A 318 14.78 -4.15 -8.60
CA GLY A 318 13.64 -4.66 -9.36
C GLY A 318 13.22 -6.07 -8.96
N ARG A 319 12.41 -6.70 -9.81
CA ARG A 319 11.99 -8.10 -9.67
C ARG A 319 12.40 -8.89 -10.87
N ASP A 320 12.91 -10.10 -10.69
CA ASP A 320 13.32 -10.97 -11.79
C ASP A 320 12.21 -11.18 -12.83
N ARG A 321 10.98 -11.33 -12.41
CA ARG A 321 9.81 -11.54 -13.28
C ARG A 321 9.39 -10.31 -14.09
N ASP A 322 9.77 -9.11 -13.65
CA ASP A 322 9.39 -7.87 -14.31
C ASP A 322 10.39 -7.47 -15.41
N TRP A 323 11.53 -8.15 -15.46
CA TRP A 323 12.55 -7.88 -16.46
C TRP A 323 12.08 -8.32 -17.84
N ILE A 324 12.31 -7.46 -18.83
CA ILE A 324 11.90 -7.68 -20.22
C ILE A 324 13.07 -8.33 -20.96
N ASN A 325 12.83 -9.50 -21.57
CA ASN A 325 13.85 -10.18 -22.34
C ASN A 325 13.79 -9.71 -23.80
N LEU A 326 14.80 -8.99 -24.22
CA LEU A 326 14.95 -8.46 -25.57
C LEU A 326 16.05 -9.25 -26.33
N GLY A 327 15.69 -10.39 -26.88
CA GLY A 327 16.62 -11.18 -27.68
C GLY A 327 17.81 -11.78 -26.88
N GLY A 328 17.59 -12.09 -25.60
CA GLY A 328 18.61 -12.64 -24.70
C GLY A 328 19.16 -11.63 -23.68
N GLU A 329 18.99 -10.35 -23.91
CA GLU A 329 19.35 -9.32 -22.94
C GLU A 329 18.14 -8.96 -22.05
N LYS A 330 18.38 -8.92 -20.75
CA LYS A 330 17.35 -8.56 -19.76
C LYS A 330 17.38 -7.06 -19.47
N VAL A 331 16.26 -6.39 -19.70
CA VAL A 331 16.09 -4.96 -19.42
C VAL A 331 15.15 -4.78 -18.23
N ASN A 332 15.60 -4.01 -17.24
CA ASN A 332 14.76 -3.57 -16.13
C ASN A 332 13.88 -2.41 -16.57
N PRO A 333 12.54 -2.55 -16.64
CA PRO A 333 11.66 -1.47 -17.05
C PRO A 333 11.72 -0.27 -16.10
N GLN A 334 11.94 -0.49 -14.81
CA GLN A 334 11.99 0.59 -13.80
C GLN A 334 13.18 1.53 -14.02
N GLU A 335 14.32 1.02 -14.51
CA GLU A 335 15.47 1.85 -14.86
C GLU A 335 15.12 2.84 -15.99
N VAL A 336 14.38 2.36 -17.00
CA VAL A 336 13.97 3.18 -18.13
C VAL A 336 12.87 4.18 -17.73
N GLU A 337 11.91 3.73 -16.92
CA GLU A 337 10.86 4.59 -16.34
C GLU A 337 11.45 5.73 -15.52
N ALA A 338 12.47 5.44 -14.70
CA ALA A 338 13.18 6.43 -13.89
C ALA A 338 13.89 7.51 -14.73
N GLN A 339 14.37 7.14 -15.92
CA GLN A 339 14.94 8.13 -16.85
C GLN A 339 13.85 8.93 -17.57
N LEU A 340 12.76 8.28 -17.99
CA LEU A 340 11.64 8.97 -18.67
C LEU A 340 11.05 10.09 -17.82
N VAL A 341 10.85 9.88 -16.51
CA VAL A 341 10.27 10.91 -15.62
C VAL A 341 11.22 12.08 -15.33
N GLN A 342 12.50 11.98 -15.71
CA GLN A 342 13.44 13.09 -15.63
C GLN A 342 13.35 14.05 -16.85
N PHE A 343 12.67 13.63 -17.92
CA PHE A 343 12.47 14.50 -19.06
C PHE A 343 11.46 15.61 -18.72
N PRO A 344 11.74 16.88 -19.08
CA PRO A 344 10.87 18.00 -18.75
C PRO A 344 9.44 17.80 -19.22
N GLY A 345 8.48 17.94 -18.31
CA GLY A 345 7.05 17.77 -18.58
C GLY A 345 6.51 16.35 -18.46
N VAL A 346 7.35 15.32 -18.38
CA VAL A 346 6.88 13.94 -18.11
C VAL A 346 6.50 13.81 -16.63
N THR A 347 5.27 13.40 -16.39
CA THR A 347 4.71 13.23 -15.02
C THR A 347 4.63 11.78 -14.60
N ALA A 348 4.47 10.86 -15.57
CA ALA A 348 4.48 9.43 -15.33
C ALA A 348 4.88 8.67 -16.59
N ALA A 349 5.49 7.51 -16.42
CA ALA A 349 5.85 6.62 -17.52
C ALA A 349 5.66 5.16 -17.12
N ARG A 350 5.34 4.33 -18.09
CA ARG A 350 5.27 2.87 -18.00
C ARG A 350 6.08 2.26 -19.12
N VAL A 351 6.94 1.30 -18.78
CA VAL A 351 7.75 0.55 -19.75
C VAL A 351 7.38 -0.92 -19.69
N PHE A 352 7.17 -1.52 -20.85
CA PHE A 352 6.74 -2.91 -20.96
C PHE A 352 7.25 -3.57 -22.25
N GLY A 353 7.33 -4.90 -22.21
CA GLY A 353 7.65 -5.71 -23.38
C GLY A 353 6.41 -6.01 -24.20
N ARG A 354 6.47 -5.78 -25.52
CA ARG A 354 5.42 -6.20 -26.47
C ARG A 354 5.93 -7.27 -27.40
N LYS A 355 5.16 -8.35 -27.55
CA LYS A 355 5.50 -9.43 -28.49
C LYS A 355 5.67 -8.88 -29.91
N ASN A 356 6.71 -9.32 -30.58
CA ASN A 356 7.04 -9.00 -31.96
C ASN A 356 7.40 -10.29 -32.69
N SER A 357 6.84 -10.49 -33.87
CA SER A 357 6.99 -11.73 -34.64
C SER A 357 8.40 -11.97 -35.18
N VAL A 358 9.24 -10.93 -35.24
CA VAL A 358 10.60 -11.02 -35.82
C VAL A 358 11.67 -11.13 -34.74
N VAL A 359 11.58 -10.28 -33.68
CA VAL A 359 12.63 -10.16 -32.67
C VAL A 359 12.19 -10.68 -31.29
N GLY A 360 11.06 -11.39 -31.22
CA GLY A 360 10.51 -11.93 -29.98
C GLY A 360 9.79 -10.90 -29.14
N GLN A 361 10.50 -9.91 -28.59
CA GLN A 361 9.92 -8.78 -27.85
C GLN A 361 10.59 -7.46 -28.24
N ILE A 362 9.82 -6.38 -28.16
CA ILE A 362 10.31 -4.99 -28.26
C ILE A 362 9.95 -4.23 -27.00
N LEU A 363 10.82 -3.30 -26.62
CA LEU A 363 10.58 -2.39 -25.52
C LEU A 363 9.63 -1.28 -25.97
N CYS A 364 8.56 -1.08 -25.19
CA CYS A 364 7.57 -0.02 -25.43
C CYS A 364 7.45 0.85 -24.19
N ALA A 365 7.08 2.11 -24.37
CA ALA A 365 6.77 3.04 -23.30
C ALA A 365 5.43 3.76 -23.53
N GLU A 366 4.67 3.94 -22.47
CA GLU A 366 3.56 4.88 -22.38
C GLU A 366 3.95 6.02 -21.46
N VAL A 367 3.70 7.25 -21.89
CA VAL A 367 4.18 8.46 -21.23
C VAL A 367 3.03 9.43 -21.01
N VAL A 368 2.86 9.89 -19.76
CA VAL A 368 1.97 11.00 -19.43
C VAL A 368 2.81 12.26 -19.33
N THR A 369 2.43 13.28 -20.06
CA THR A 369 3.15 14.56 -20.08
C THR A 369 2.20 15.76 -19.98
N THR A 370 2.64 16.80 -19.29
CA THR A 370 2.02 18.15 -19.30
C THR A 370 2.70 19.08 -20.31
N GLY A 371 3.80 18.64 -20.91
CA GLY A 371 4.58 19.37 -21.91
C GLY A 371 4.25 18.94 -23.34
N ALA A 372 5.14 19.32 -24.26
CA ALA A 372 5.06 18.91 -25.65
C ALA A 372 5.21 17.39 -25.80
N ARG A 373 4.47 16.81 -26.76
CA ARG A 373 4.55 15.38 -27.09
C ARG A 373 5.63 15.16 -28.16
N ASP A 374 6.88 15.41 -27.79
CA ASP A 374 8.04 15.29 -28.69
C ASP A 374 8.74 13.94 -28.45
N GLU A 375 8.36 12.96 -29.29
CA GLU A 375 8.94 11.62 -29.22
C GLU A 375 10.44 11.63 -29.56
N THR A 376 10.87 12.48 -30.50
CA THR A 376 12.26 12.55 -30.95
C THR A 376 13.15 13.08 -29.85
N ALA A 377 12.77 14.21 -29.24
CA ALA A 377 13.52 14.77 -28.12
C ALA A 377 13.59 13.81 -26.92
N LEU A 378 12.50 13.08 -26.65
CA LEU A 378 12.46 12.09 -25.59
C LEU A 378 13.38 10.88 -25.87
N ARG A 379 13.44 10.40 -27.12
CA ARG A 379 14.38 9.36 -27.54
C ARG A 379 15.83 9.81 -27.44
N ASP A 380 16.14 10.99 -27.92
CA ASP A 380 17.51 11.55 -27.86
C ASP A 380 17.96 11.72 -26.41
N PHE A 381 17.04 12.17 -25.54
CA PHE A 381 17.29 12.27 -24.11
C PHE A 381 17.63 10.90 -23.48
N LEU A 382 16.89 9.85 -23.84
CA LEU A 382 17.14 8.49 -23.35
C LEU A 382 18.42 7.91 -23.94
N ALA A 383 18.66 8.11 -25.23
CA ALA A 383 19.84 7.57 -25.93
C ALA A 383 21.16 8.17 -25.37
N ALA A 384 21.11 9.40 -24.86
CA ALA A 384 22.25 10.02 -24.19
C ALA A 384 22.56 9.45 -22.80
N ARG A 385 21.64 8.66 -22.19
CA ARG A 385 21.73 8.20 -20.80
C ARG A 385 21.67 6.69 -20.64
N LEU A 386 21.09 6.00 -21.62
CA LEU A 386 20.87 4.55 -21.58
C LEU A 386 21.55 3.85 -22.75
N HIS A 387 21.93 2.60 -22.54
CA HIS A 387 22.36 1.75 -23.63
C HIS A 387 21.24 1.60 -24.68
N ALA A 388 21.59 1.52 -25.97
CA ALA A 388 20.65 1.53 -27.10
C ALA A 388 19.51 0.52 -26.97
N ILE A 389 19.74 -0.66 -26.40
CA ILE A 389 18.71 -1.70 -26.18
C ILE A 389 17.64 -1.28 -25.19
N LYS A 390 17.96 -0.36 -24.26
CA LYS A 390 17.05 0.16 -23.23
C LYS A 390 16.22 1.34 -23.72
N VAL A 391 16.47 1.86 -24.93
CA VAL A 391 15.64 2.91 -25.52
C VAL A 391 14.40 2.29 -26.13
N PRO A 392 13.17 2.67 -25.66
CA PRO A 392 11.94 2.09 -26.18
C PRO A 392 11.77 2.25 -27.70
N ARG A 393 11.43 1.18 -28.38
CA ARG A 393 11.16 1.18 -29.83
C ARG A 393 9.87 1.92 -30.19
N LEU A 394 8.92 1.92 -29.28
CA LEU A 394 7.65 2.60 -29.41
C LEU A 394 7.40 3.44 -28.16
N ILE A 395 7.12 4.71 -28.34
CA ILE A 395 6.72 5.63 -27.26
C ILE A 395 5.33 6.15 -27.61
N THR A 396 4.39 5.98 -26.69
CA THR A 396 3.00 6.43 -26.88
C THR A 396 2.66 7.44 -25.78
N PHE A 397 2.15 8.60 -26.15
CA PHE A 397 1.68 9.59 -25.19
C PHE A 397 0.21 9.29 -24.85
N VAL A 398 -0.05 9.12 -23.57
CA VAL A 398 -1.38 8.78 -23.02
C VAL A 398 -1.84 9.83 -22.03
N SER A 399 -3.15 9.91 -21.80
CA SER A 399 -3.72 10.81 -20.78
C SER A 399 -3.56 10.28 -19.36
N ALA A 400 -3.54 8.96 -19.18
CA ALA A 400 -3.35 8.28 -17.91
C ALA A 400 -2.72 6.91 -18.15
N LEU A 401 -1.97 6.42 -17.16
CA LEU A 401 -1.44 5.06 -17.16
C LEU A 401 -2.44 4.09 -16.55
N PRO A 402 -2.50 2.83 -17.03
CA PRO A 402 -3.36 1.82 -16.43
C PRO A 402 -2.87 1.48 -15.03
N SER A 403 -3.79 1.51 -14.07
CA SER A 403 -3.54 1.15 -12.68
C SER A 403 -4.37 -0.06 -12.26
N SER A 404 -3.84 -0.84 -11.34
CA SER A 404 -4.55 -1.93 -10.70
C SER A 404 -5.58 -1.41 -9.70
N ARG A 405 -6.48 -2.29 -9.22
CA ARG A 405 -7.39 -2.01 -8.10
C ARG A 405 -6.66 -1.57 -6.82
N THR A 406 -5.38 -1.88 -6.71
CA THR A 406 -4.52 -1.47 -5.60
C THR A 406 -3.90 -0.09 -5.79
N GLY A 407 -4.21 0.61 -6.88
CA GLY A 407 -3.60 1.88 -7.24
C GLY A 407 -2.13 1.75 -7.71
N LYS A 408 -1.68 0.53 -8.04
CA LYS A 408 -0.35 0.27 -8.60
C LYS A 408 -0.38 0.27 -10.12
N LEU A 409 0.72 0.69 -10.71
CA LEU A 409 0.92 0.65 -12.15
C LEU A 409 0.85 -0.79 -12.69
N LEU A 410 -0.02 -1.03 -13.68
CA LEU A 410 -0.06 -2.31 -14.39
C LEU A 410 1.06 -2.36 -15.43
N ARG A 411 1.92 -3.39 -15.40
CA ARG A 411 3.03 -3.59 -16.35
C ARG A 411 2.78 -4.67 -17.40
N SER A 412 1.72 -5.44 -17.26
CA SER A 412 1.31 -6.49 -18.19
C SER A 412 -0.11 -6.28 -18.67
#